data_ad350a050f2d10f8d994668cf815ec32
#
_entry.id   ad350a050f2d10f8d994668cf815ec32
#
_cell.length_a   1.000
_cell.length_b   1.000
_cell.length_c   1.000
_cell.angle_alpha   90.00
_cell.angle_beta   90.00
_cell.angle_gamma   90.00
#
_symmetry.space_group_name_H-M   'P 1'
#
loop_
_entity.id
_entity.type
_entity.pdbx_description
1 polymer ?
#
loop_
_entity_poly.entity_id
_entity_poly.type
_entity_poly.pdbx_seq_one_letter_code
_entity_poly.pdbx_strand_id
1 'polypeptide(L)'
;MKNIIRYAMAALLSAGISSCSFINVDPLSEIPKDQMWQNQRDVNAGIAEIYSSFRTALRSNYFSWGEMRSDNFVLYQELPSEFRNLILNQMTTDLACTNWASLYKVISNTNFAIKNIPGADIADQALKDDYLAQAYAMRGLCYFYAVRVWGAVPVYLEPVDNIANAEIKGRTPMEEVLRDVIIPDLEMAESLVNPSNVERKRISRAAIYCILADAQMWLGDNEAADATIDRFMAAYGSPAAPKSNSKYIFEPDIVKLKNSFVNHLNGVAGDNNPTVDEYGEPNEFIFVIHQNISEAGLNNYSMIWNVYGCGMGQGSTVVLSPKLQAIYEESVGKTPVDLRFENYLCGSKSSMESYQVHKYMANGASVNYQDVINCETDYPVYRYTDVILMQAEIKAKLDKWQEALNLVQFVLNRAGVASKIAKISDFSTRDELVDYILDQKQIEQVGEAKRWFDLVRNHRVVEVMNPINGIDSQSQELFPINQTILDLSQGAYEQNIGY
;
A
#
# COMPACT_ATOMS: atom_id res chain seq x y z
N MET A 1 31.28 -71.53 26.42
CA MET A 1 30.31 -70.40 26.62
C MET A 1 30.86 -69.05 26.21
N LYS A 2 32.10 -68.67 26.43
CA LYS A 2 32.64 -67.34 26.05
C LYS A 2 32.67 -67.02 24.52
N ASN A 3 32.80 -68.05 23.68
CA ASN A 3 32.88 -67.86 22.23
C ASN A 3 31.49 -67.73 21.55
N ILE A 4 30.44 -68.32 22.14
CA ILE A 4 29.06 -68.24 21.63
C ILE A 4 28.50 -66.86 21.88
N ILE A 5 28.84 -66.20 22.97
CA ILE A 5 28.39 -64.83 23.29
C ILE A 5 29.06 -63.79 22.35
N ARG A 6 30.29 -64.01 21.90
CA ARG A 6 30.98 -63.15 20.94
C ARG A 6 30.36 -63.23 19.53
N TYR A 7 29.93 -64.38 19.09
CA TYR A 7 29.26 -64.49 17.78
C TYR A 7 27.81 -64.02 17.81
N ALA A 8 27.11 -64.12 18.94
CA ALA A 8 25.78 -63.55 19.10
C ALA A 8 25.80 -62.00 19.15
N MET A 9 26.85 -61.41 19.76
CA MET A 9 27.05 -59.96 19.77
C MET A 9 27.46 -59.41 18.38
N ALA A 10 28.24 -60.14 17.61
CA ALA A 10 28.61 -59.78 16.24
C ALA A 10 27.41 -59.84 15.26
N ALA A 11 26.51 -60.83 15.43
CA ALA A 11 25.29 -60.96 14.63
C ALA A 11 24.22 -59.90 14.94
N LEU A 12 24.17 -59.37 16.18
CA LEU A 12 23.31 -58.26 16.57
C LEU A 12 23.81 -56.92 16.09
N LEU A 13 25.10 -56.74 15.90
CA LEU A 13 25.71 -55.54 15.36
C LEU A 13 25.61 -55.43 13.83
N SER A 14 25.48 -56.54 13.11
CA SER A 14 25.31 -56.59 11.66
C SER A 14 23.85 -56.41 11.19
N ALA A 15 22.87 -56.57 12.06
CA ALA A 15 21.46 -56.39 11.78
C ALA A 15 20.99 -54.91 11.95
N GLY A 16 21.86 -54.05 12.50
CA GLY A 16 21.56 -52.64 12.78
C GLY A 16 21.90 -51.64 11.67
N ILE A 17 22.44 -52.08 10.52
CA ILE A 17 22.94 -51.14 9.47
C ILE A 17 22.00 -51.06 8.25
N SER A 18 20.88 -51.75 8.25
CA SER A 18 19.93 -51.74 7.12
C SER A 18 18.67 -50.87 7.36
N SER A 19 18.71 -49.97 8.36
CA SER A 19 17.54 -49.15 8.70
C SER A 19 17.80 -47.64 8.58
N CYS A 20 18.65 -47.20 7.65
CA CYS A 20 18.87 -45.81 7.41
C CYS A 20 18.12 -45.23 6.17
N SER A 21 17.15 -45.95 5.62
CA SER A 21 16.36 -45.42 4.51
C SER A 21 14.89 -45.12 4.85
N PHE A 22 14.53 -45.08 6.14
CA PHE A 22 13.13 -44.91 6.56
C PHE A 22 12.88 -43.66 7.46
N ILE A 23 13.82 -42.75 7.53
CA ILE A 23 13.62 -41.44 8.22
C ILE A 23 13.98 -40.30 7.28
N ASN A 24 13.37 -40.26 6.10
CA ASN A 24 12.97 -39.00 5.52
C ASN A 24 11.55 -38.74 6.01
N VAL A 25 11.41 -38.32 7.24
CA VAL A 25 10.22 -37.62 7.69
C VAL A 25 10.37 -36.24 7.11
N ASP A 26 9.74 -35.98 5.97
CA ASP A 26 9.52 -34.63 5.51
C ASP A 26 8.93 -33.86 6.70
N PRO A 27 9.47 -32.71 7.08
CA PRO A 27 8.93 -31.93 8.18
C PRO A 27 7.45 -31.68 7.89
N LEU A 28 6.56 -32.12 8.77
CA LEU A 28 5.11 -31.94 8.66
C LEU A 28 4.68 -30.45 8.57
N SER A 29 5.64 -29.54 8.67
CA SER A 29 5.45 -28.10 8.60
C SER A 29 5.87 -27.47 7.26
N GLU A 30 6.52 -28.20 6.35
CA GLU A 30 6.92 -27.69 5.04
C GLU A 30 6.39 -28.60 3.94
N ILE A 31 5.54 -28.06 3.08
CA ILE A 31 5.11 -28.76 1.87
C ILE A 31 6.33 -28.85 0.94
N PRO A 32 6.75 -30.05 0.50
CA PRO A 32 7.85 -30.18 -0.45
C PRO A 32 7.60 -29.35 -1.71
N LYS A 33 8.62 -28.69 -2.23
CA LYS A 33 8.50 -27.76 -3.37
C LYS A 33 7.85 -28.40 -4.60
N ASP A 34 8.05 -29.69 -4.80
CA ASP A 34 7.48 -30.51 -5.88
C ASP A 34 5.99 -30.87 -5.66
N GLN A 35 5.47 -30.69 -4.45
CA GLN A 35 4.06 -30.91 -4.12
C GLN A 35 3.24 -29.61 -4.04
N MET A 36 3.89 -28.47 -4.13
CA MET A 36 3.24 -27.17 -4.18
C MET A 36 2.76 -26.86 -5.61
N TRP A 37 1.67 -26.14 -5.76
CA TRP A 37 1.13 -25.69 -7.05
C TRP A 37 0.48 -26.78 -7.92
N GLN A 38 0.11 -27.94 -7.36
CA GLN A 38 -0.43 -29.05 -8.13
C GLN A 38 -1.91 -28.86 -8.51
N ASN A 39 -2.68 -28.21 -7.65
CA ASN A 39 -4.13 -28.11 -7.79
C ASN A 39 -4.65 -26.75 -7.26
N GLN A 40 -5.96 -26.51 -7.39
CA GLN A 40 -6.60 -25.25 -6.96
C GLN A 40 -6.34 -24.92 -5.48
N ARG A 41 -6.32 -25.91 -4.59
CA ARG A 41 -6.08 -25.68 -3.16
C ARG A 41 -4.67 -25.16 -2.90
N ASP A 42 -3.69 -25.75 -3.55
CA ASP A 42 -2.28 -25.38 -3.42
C ASP A 42 -2.05 -23.99 -3.99
N VAL A 43 -2.64 -23.69 -5.16
CA VAL A 43 -2.57 -22.36 -5.79
C VAL A 43 -3.21 -21.31 -4.89
N ASN A 44 -4.38 -21.58 -4.33
CA ASN A 44 -5.03 -20.63 -3.41
C ASN A 44 -4.19 -20.37 -2.15
N ALA A 45 -3.51 -21.39 -1.62
CA ALA A 45 -2.59 -21.24 -0.49
C ALA A 45 -1.37 -20.40 -0.87
N GLY A 46 -0.81 -20.60 -2.06
CA GLY A 46 0.30 -19.79 -2.58
C GLY A 46 -0.09 -18.32 -2.79
N ILE A 47 -1.28 -18.08 -3.32
CA ILE A 47 -1.82 -16.71 -3.46
C ILE A 47 -2.04 -16.07 -2.07
N ALA A 48 -2.58 -16.82 -1.11
CA ALA A 48 -2.76 -16.32 0.26
C ALA A 48 -1.41 -15.92 0.91
N GLU A 49 -0.34 -16.71 0.69
CA GLU A 49 1.02 -16.38 1.17
C GLU A 49 1.57 -15.10 0.51
N ILE A 50 1.27 -14.84 -0.76
CA ILE A 50 1.64 -13.59 -1.44
C ILE A 50 1.04 -12.39 -0.69
N TYR A 51 -0.26 -12.40 -0.39
CA TYR A 51 -0.92 -11.33 0.36
C TYR A 51 -0.43 -11.22 1.81
N SER A 52 -0.18 -12.35 2.47
CA SER A 52 0.36 -12.39 3.83
C SER A 52 1.77 -11.79 3.89
N SER A 53 2.64 -12.14 2.94
CA SER A 53 3.98 -11.57 2.79
C SER A 53 3.93 -10.07 2.48
N PHE A 54 3.00 -9.63 1.60
CA PHE A 54 2.80 -8.22 1.28
C PHE A 54 2.33 -7.41 2.50
N ARG A 55 1.34 -7.91 3.25
CA ARG A 55 0.92 -7.33 4.53
C ARG A 55 2.10 -7.16 5.48
N THR A 56 2.94 -8.18 5.62
CA THR A 56 4.13 -8.13 6.47
C THR A 56 5.13 -7.08 5.98
N ALA A 57 5.38 -7.01 4.68
CA ALA A 57 6.30 -6.05 4.09
C ALA A 57 5.83 -4.59 4.27
N LEU A 58 4.52 -4.35 4.26
CA LEU A 58 3.93 -3.01 4.37
C LEU A 58 3.51 -2.63 5.80
N ARG A 59 3.66 -3.48 6.80
CA ARG A 59 3.16 -3.23 8.16
C ARG A 59 3.57 -1.86 8.72
N SER A 60 4.86 -1.55 8.78
CA SER A 60 5.39 -0.24 9.17
C SER A 60 5.73 0.62 7.95
N ASN A 61 6.15 -0.02 6.87
CA ASN A 61 6.63 0.64 5.67
C ASN A 61 5.53 1.43 4.95
N TYR A 62 4.25 1.06 5.11
CA TYR A 62 3.14 1.85 4.63
C TYR A 62 3.24 3.31 5.09
N PHE A 63 3.51 3.52 6.38
CA PHE A 63 3.70 4.86 6.95
C PHE A 63 5.05 5.45 6.59
N SER A 64 6.11 4.67 6.74
CA SER A 64 7.49 5.13 6.49
C SER A 64 7.69 5.64 5.07
N TRP A 65 7.18 4.89 4.08
CA TRP A 65 7.41 5.22 2.66
C TRP A 65 6.47 6.29 2.12
N GLY A 66 5.21 6.31 2.54
CA GLY A 66 4.20 7.17 1.92
C GLY A 66 3.82 8.43 2.72
N GLU A 67 4.16 8.48 4.03
CA GLU A 67 3.62 9.50 4.91
C GLU A 67 4.67 10.25 5.74
N MET A 68 5.53 9.53 6.47
CA MET A 68 6.33 10.12 7.56
C MET A 68 7.39 11.12 7.12
N ARG A 69 7.79 11.12 5.86
CA ARG A 69 8.72 12.11 5.31
C ARG A 69 8.04 13.38 4.80
N SER A 70 6.70 13.39 4.73
CA SER A 70 5.93 14.50 4.15
C SER A 70 5.67 15.64 5.13
N ASP A 71 5.05 16.71 4.61
CA ASP A 71 4.60 17.88 5.35
C ASP A 71 3.28 17.66 6.11
N ASN A 72 2.83 16.41 6.29
CA ASN A 72 1.59 16.13 7.00
C ASN A 72 1.76 16.12 8.52
N PHE A 73 2.90 15.66 9.02
CA PHE A 73 3.09 15.38 10.44
C PHE A 73 4.36 15.98 11.01
N VAL A 74 4.29 16.26 12.32
CA VAL A 74 5.44 16.61 13.14
C VAL A 74 5.49 15.72 14.38
N LEU A 75 6.62 15.71 15.05
CA LEU A 75 6.87 14.96 16.28
C LEU A 75 6.02 15.52 17.43
N TYR A 76 5.36 14.64 18.16
CA TYR A 76 4.58 15.01 19.36
C TYR A 76 5.22 14.51 20.67
N GLN A 77 5.69 13.27 20.70
CA GLN A 77 6.32 12.63 21.85
C GLN A 77 7.57 11.88 21.44
N GLU A 78 8.24 11.18 22.37
CA GLU A 78 9.32 10.27 21.99
C GLU A 78 8.80 9.16 21.08
N LEU A 79 9.19 9.25 19.84
CA LEU A 79 8.82 8.33 18.78
C LEU A 79 9.76 7.13 18.72
N PRO A 80 9.31 6.00 18.16
CA PRO A 80 10.23 5.02 17.60
C PRO A 80 11.27 5.74 16.74
N SER A 81 12.53 5.43 16.91
CA SER A 81 13.67 6.13 16.28
C SER A 81 13.52 6.25 14.76
N GLU A 82 12.87 5.28 14.10
CA GLU A 82 12.65 5.28 12.66
C GLU A 82 11.78 6.45 12.21
N PHE A 83 10.56 6.62 12.74
CA PHE A 83 9.68 7.71 12.34
C PHE A 83 10.26 9.09 12.66
N ARG A 84 10.92 9.19 13.81
CA ARG A 84 11.65 10.42 14.15
C ARG A 84 12.68 10.78 13.08
N ASN A 85 13.50 9.82 12.67
CA ASN A 85 14.54 10.04 11.68
C ASN A 85 13.95 10.43 10.31
N LEU A 86 12.81 9.84 9.93
CA LEU A 86 12.12 10.18 8.69
C LEU A 86 11.59 11.63 8.72
N ILE A 87 10.87 12.01 9.77
CA ILE A 87 10.29 13.37 9.92
C ILE A 87 11.39 14.43 9.95
N LEU A 88 12.51 14.15 10.62
CA LEU A 88 13.64 15.06 10.74
C LEU A 88 14.62 15.03 9.56
N ASN A 89 14.35 14.19 8.54
CA ASN A 89 15.28 13.92 7.42
C ASN A 89 16.69 13.48 7.90
N GLN A 90 16.73 12.62 8.92
CA GLN A 90 17.95 12.05 9.50
C GLN A 90 18.05 10.56 9.19
N MET A 91 17.86 10.21 7.93
CA MET A 91 17.86 8.81 7.49
C MET A 91 19.29 8.25 7.47
N THR A 92 19.40 7.01 7.95
CA THR A 92 20.63 6.21 7.94
C THR A 92 20.40 4.88 7.25
N THR A 93 21.47 4.23 6.83
CA THR A 93 21.42 2.96 6.07
C THR A 93 21.01 1.74 6.92
N ASP A 94 20.87 1.87 8.22
CA ASP A 94 20.50 0.81 9.17
C ASP A 94 19.02 0.84 9.56
N LEU A 95 18.24 1.84 9.12
CA LEU A 95 16.81 1.89 9.38
C LEU A 95 16.10 0.71 8.72
N ALA A 96 15.10 0.15 9.40
CA ALA A 96 14.34 -0.99 8.88
C ALA A 96 13.63 -0.69 7.56
N CYS A 97 13.08 0.52 7.41
CA CYS A 97 12.38 0.97 6.20
C CYS A 97 13.28 1.14 4.97
N THR A 98 14.61 1.11 5.13
CA THR A 98 15.56 1.15 4.01
C THR A 98 15.85 -0.23 3.41
N ASN A 99 15.36 -1.31 4.08
CA ASN A 99 15.60 -2.69 3.67
C ASN A 99 14.46 -3.21 2.80
N TRP A 100 14.76 -3.54 1.56
CA TRP A 100 13.78 -4.06 0.61
C TRP A 100 13.56 -5.58 0.65
N ALA A 101 14.29 -6.33 1.50
CA ALA A 101 14.25 -7.79 1.49
C ALA A 101 12.84 -8.37 1.66
N SER A 102 12.01 -7.78 2.55
CA SER A 102 10.63 -8.22 2.74
C SER A 102 9.77 -8.03 1.48
N LEU A 103 9.98 -6.94 0.73
CA LEU A 103 9.28 -6.68 -0.53
C LEU A 103 9.74 -7.65 -1.62
N TYR A 104 11.04 -7.93 -1.70
CA TYR A 104 11.59 -8.92 -2.63
C TYR A 104 11.18 -10.36 -2.31
N LYS A 105 10.84 -10.68 -1.05
CA LYS A 105 10.19 -11.95 -0.71
C LYS A 105 8.84 -12.07 -1.42
N VAL A 106 8.04 -11.00 -1.44
CA VAL A 106 6.76 -11.00 -2.17
C VAL A 106 6.98 -11.19 -3.67
N ILE A 107 7.92 -10.46 -4.26
CA ILE A 107 8.30 -10.60 -5.68
C ILE A 107 8.71 -12.05 -6.00
N SER A 108 9.52 -12.68 -5.14
CA SER A 108 9.89 -14.08 -5.31
C SER A 108 8.68 -15.01 -5.28
N ASN A 109 7.76 -14.82 -4.32
CA ASN A 109 6.53 -15.61 -4.22
C ASN A 109 5.66 -15.44 -5.47
N THR A 110 5.55 -14.21 -6.01
CA THR A 110 4.80 -13.96 -7.25
C THR A 110 5.45 -14.63 -8.46
N ASN A 111 6.80 -14.65 -8.55
CA ASN A 111 7.50 -15.35 -9.62
C ASN A 111 7.24 -16.85 -9.59
N PHE A 112 7.22 -17.47 -8.39
CA PHE A 112 6.82 -18.88 -8.25
C PHE A 112 5.38 -19.11 -8.70
N ALA A 113 4.45 -18.23 -8.33
CA ALA A 113 3.05 -18.33 -8.75
C ALA A 113 2.93 -18.22 -10.29
N ILE A 114 3.53 -17.22 -10.91
CA ILE A 114 3.47 -16.99 -12.36
C ILE A 114 4.04 -18.19 -13.14
N LYS A 115 5.14 -18.78 -12.66
CA LYS A 115 5.76 -19.95 -13.29
C LYS A 115 4.91 -21.21 -13.19
N ASN A 116 4.27 -21.46 -12.05
CA ASN A 116 3.70 -22.76 -11.74
C ASN A 116 2.17 -22.85 -11.96
N ILE A 117 1.42 -21.74 -11.78
CA ILE A 117 -0.04 -21.75 -11.96
C ILE A 117 -0.48 -22.27 -13.33
N PRO A 118 0.18 -21.98 -14.46
CA PRO A 118 -0.22 -22.51 -15.76
C PRO A 118 -0.27 -24.04 -15.81
N GLY A 119 0.62 -24.74 -15.08
CA GLY A 119 0.68 -26.19 -15.00
C GLY A 119 -0.25 -26.84 -13.97
N ALA A 120 -0.89 -26.06 -13.10
CA ALA A 120 -1.75 -26.58 -12.04
C ALA A 120 -3.04 -27.19 -12.59
N ASP A 121 -3.51 -28.28 -11.95
CA ASP A 121 -4.79 -28.91 -12.27
C ASP A 121 -5.95 -28.11 -11.67
N ILE A 122 -6.42 -27.13 -12.43
CA ILE A 122 -7.58 -26.29 -12.12
C ILE A 122 -8.52 -26.35 -13.31
N ALA A 123 -9.67 -26.96 -13.11
CA ALA A 123 -10.66 -27.17 -14.17
C ALA A 123 -11.32 -25.85 -14.65
N ASP A 124 -11.47 -24.87 -13.76
CA ASP A 124 -12.01 -23.55 -14.09
C ASP A 124 -10.89 -22.65 -14.60
N GLN A 125 -10.86 -22.43 -15.92
CA GLN A 125 -9.84 -21.60 -16.57
C GLN A 125 -9.96 -20.13 -16.13
N ALA A 126 -11.18 -19.60 -15.93
CA ALA A 126 -11.37 -18.22 -15.51
C ALA A 126 -10.81 -17.98 -14.09
N LEU A 127 -10.95 -18.96 -13.21
CA LEU A 127 -10.34 -18.93 -11.88
C LEU A 127 -8.80 -19.03 -11.95
N LYS A 128 -8.27 -19.89 -12.83
CA LYS A 128 -6.82 -20.01 -13.06
C LYS A 128 -6.23 -18.68 -13.57
N ASP A 129 -6.90 -18.05 -14.52
CA ASP A 129 -6.51 -16.77 -15.09
C ASP A 129 -6.58 -15.65 -14.04
N ASP A 130 -7.59 -15.66 -13.16
CA ASP A 130 -7.71 -14.70 -12.05
C ASP A 130 -6.57 -14.84 -11.02
N TYR A 131 -6.15 -16.06 -10.69
CA TYR A 131 -4.98 -16.28 -9.85
C TYR A 131 -3.69 -15.74 -10.51
N LEU A 132 -3.51 -15.94 -11.80
CA LEU A 132 -2.39 -15.39 -12.56
C LEU A 132 -2.45 -13.86 -12.58
N ALA A 133 -3.63 -13.28 -12.81
CA ALA A 133 -3.82 -11.83 -12.77
C ALA A 133 -3.39 -11.25 -11.43
N GLN A 134 -3.79 -11.87 -10.33
CA GLN A 134 -3.40 -11.43 -8.99
C GLN A 134 -1.88 -11.51 -8.77
N ALA A 135 -1.21 -12.56 -9.28
CA ALA A 135 0.24 -12.70 -9.16
C ALA A 135 1.00 -11.64 -9.98
N TYR A 136 0.60 -11.40 -11.24
CA TYR A 136 1.18 -10.34 -12.07
C TYR A 136 0.96 -8.96 -11.45
N ALA A 137 -0.28 -8.63 -11.07
CA ALA A 137 -0.59 -7.33 -10.49
C ALA A 137 0.14 -7.08 -9.16
N MET A 138 0.30 -8.11 -8.32
CA MET A 138 1.07 -7.97 -7.08
C MET A 138 2.57 -7.79 -7.36
N ARG A 139 3.13 -8.47 -8.37
CA ARG A 139 4.53 -8.24 -8.77
C ARG A 139 4.73 -6.82 -9.28
N GLY A 140 3.87 -6.35 -10.17
CA GLY A 140 3.87 -4.97 -10.63
C GLY A 140 3.76 -3.96 -9.48
N LEU A 141 2.84 -4.17 -8.53
CA LEU A 141 2.68 -3.31 -7.36
C LEU A 141 3.93 -3.31 -6.46
N CYS A 142 4.55 -4.46 -6.21
CA CYS A 142 5.76 -4.54 -5.40
C CYS A 142 6.94 -3.80 -6.07
N TYR A 143 7.14 -3.97 -7.37
CA TYR A 143 8.15 -3.19 -8.09
C TYR A 143 7.79 -1.71 -8.11
N PHE A 144 6.51 -1.35 -8.20
CA PHE A 144 6.07 0.03 -8.13
C PHE A 144 6.38 0.68 -6.77
N TYR A 145 6.20 -0.03 -5.66
CA TYR A 145 6.71 0.44 -4.36
C TYR A 145 8.23 0.57 -4.37
N ALA A 146 8.94 -0.43 -4.88
CA ALA A 146 10.39 -0.45 -4.89
C ALA A 146 10.99 0.76 -5.64
N VAL A 147 10.52 1.04 -6.85
CA VAL A 147 11.04 2.17 -7.64
C VAL A 147 10.69 3.54 -7.04
N ARG A 148 9.51 3.68 -6.42
CA ARG A 148 9.11 4.92 -5.75
C ARG A 148 9.96 5.23 -4.51
N VAL A 149 10.47 4.19 -3.85
CA VAL A 149 11.26 4.31 -2.62
C VAL A 149 12.75 4.44 -2.92
N TRP A 150 13.30 3.60 -3.79
CA TRP A 150 14.76 3.52 -4.02
C TRP A 150 15.21 3.97 -5.41
N GLY A 151 14.31 4.31 -6.32
CA GLY A 151 14.64 4.67 -7.69
C GLY A 151 15.04 3.43 -8.50
N ALA A 152 16.33 3.28 -8.78
CA ALA A 152 16.82 2.07 -9.46
C ALA A 152 16.82 0.85 -8.53
N VAL A 153 16.39 -0.31 -9.05
CA VAL A 153 16.27 -1.56 -8.28
C VAL A 153 16.63 -2.79 -9.13
N PRO A 154 17.11 -3.90 -8.54
CA PRO A 154 17.39 -5.11 -9.31
C PRO A 154 16.07 -5.79 -9.74
N VAL A 155 16.03 -6.28 -10.99
CA VAL A 155 14.84 -6.91 -11.57
C VAL A 155 15.01 -8.43 -11.66
N TYR A 156 14.17 -9.15 -10.92
CA TYR A 156 14.07 -10.61 -10.92
C TYR A 156 12.67 -11.02 -11.36
N LEU A 157 12.54 -11.63 -12.52
CA LEU A 157 11.25 -12.07 -13.09
C LEU A 157 11.07 -13.60 -13.06
N GLU A 158 12.14 -14.32 -12.73
CA GLU A 158 12.13 -15.77 -12.59
C GLU A 158 12.32 -16.17 -11.13
N PRO A 159 11.74 -17.30 -10.70
CA PRO A 159 11.99 -17.82 -9.37
C PRO A 159 13.45 -18.21 -9.19
N VAL A 160 14.01 -17.91 -8.03
CA VAL A 160 15.33 -18.38 -7.62
C VAL A 160 15.16 -19.69 -6.86
N ASP A 161 15.35 -20.82 -7.54
CA ASP A 161 15.19 -22.16 -6.96
C ASP A 161 16.34 -22.56 -6.04
N ASN A 162 17.54 -22.02 -6.28
CA ASN A 162 18.74 -22.30 -5.47
C ASN A 162 19.54 -21.02 -5.23
N ILE A 163 19.61 -20.62 -3.98
CA ILE A 163 20.33 -19.40 -3.55
C ILE A 163 21.82 -19.46 -3.92
N ALA A 164 22.42 -20.66 -3.94
CA ALA A 164 23.84 -20.80 -4.28
C ALA A 164 24.16 -20.43 -5.75
N ASN A 165 23.14 -20.43 -6.60
CA ASN A 165 23.24 -20.09 -8.03
C ASN A 165 22.55 -18.76 -8.37
N ALA A 166 22.10 -18.01 -7.36
CA ALA A 166 21.44 -16.74 -7.56
C ALA A 166 22.44 -15.71 -8.10
N GLU A 167 22.20 -15.21 -9.30
CA GLU A 167 22.95 -14.10 -9.88
C GLU A 167 22.59 -12.80 -9.15
N ILE A 168 23.60 -12.04 -8.74
CA ILE A 168 23.40 -10.68 -8.25
C ILE A 168 23.28 -9.76 -9.47
N LYS A 169 22.06 -9.30 -9.77
CA LYS A 169 21.81 -8.39 -10.88
C LYS A 169 22.05 -6.95 -10.44
N GLY A 170 22.56 -6.14 -11.37
CA GLY A 170 22.64 -4.69 -11.17
C GLY A 170 21.26 -4.03 -10.98
N ARG A 171 21.26 -2.79 -10.55
CA ARG A 171 20.04 -1.99 -10.39
C ARG A 171 19.60 -1.44 -11.75
N THR A 172 18.34 -1.64 -12.11
CA THR A 172 17.68 -1.12 -13.33
C THR A 172 17.03 0.23 -13.00
N PRO A 173 17.19 1.26 -13.84
CA PRO A 173 16.57 2.56 -13.64
C PRO A 173 15.04 2.50 -13.50
N MET A 174 14.45 3.39 -12.70
CA MET A 174 13.02 3.45 -12.43
C MET A 174 12.17 3.47 -13.70
N GLU A 175 12.52 4.32 -14.67
CA GLU A 175 11.76 4.47 -15.92
C GLU A 175 11.75 3.17 -16.76
N GLU A 176 12.86 2.44 -16.77
CA GLU A 176 12.94 1.14 -17.42
C GLU A 176 12.10 0.10 -16.70
N VAL A 177 12.13 0.06 -15.36
CA VAL A 177 11.30 -0.86 -14.56
C VAL A 177 9.82 -0.54 -14.74
N LEU A 178 9.44 0.74 -14.77
CA LEU A 178 8.06 1.17 -15.06
C LEU A 178 7.59 0.67 -16.42
N ARG A 179 8.38 0.95 -17.48
CA ARG A 179 8.02 0.66 -18.86
C ARG A 179 8.08 -0.83 -19.20
N ASP A 180 9.11 -1.54 -18.72
CA ASP A 180 9.44 -2.88 -19.22
C ASP A 180 9.00 -4.00 -18.24
N VAL A 181 8.56 -3.65 -17.02
CA VAL A 181 8.12 -4.62 -16.00
C VAL A 181 6.76 -4.27 -15.44
N ILE A 182 6.60 -3.10 -14.83
CA ILE A 182 5.41 -2.77 -14.04
C ILE A 182 4.19 -2.64 -14.94
N ILE A 183 4.26 -1.81 -15.97
CA ILE A 183 3.13 -1.59 -16.89
C ILE A 183 2.76 -2.88 -17.63
N PRO A 184 3.71 -3.65 -18.23
CA PRO A 184 3.38 -4.93 -18.84
C PRO A 184 2.77 -5.97 -17.90
N ASP A 185 3.23 -6.06 -16.64
CA ASP A 185 2.63 -6.94 -15.66
C ASP A 185 1.18 -6.55 -15.35
N LEU A 186 0.89 -5.26 -15.23
CA LEU A 186 -0.46 -4.76 -14.96
C LEU A 186 -1.40 -4.91 -16.17
N GLU A 187 -0.90 -4.72 -17.39
CA GLU A 187 -1.66 -4.98 -18.62
C GLU A 187 -1.96 -6.48 -18.80
N MET A 188 -1.00 -7.34 -18.49
CA MET A 188 -1.23 -8.79 -18.45
C MET A 188 -2.30 -9.14 -17.40
N ALA A 189 -2.20 -8.57 -16.21
CA ALA A 189 -3.19 -8.77 -15.16
C ALA A 189 -4.59 -8.28 -15.58
N GLU A 190 -4.70 -7.12 -16.24
CA GLU A 190 -5.97 -6.61 -16.77
C GLU A 190 -6.61 -7.59 -17.76
N SER A 191 -5.79 -8.22 -18.61
CA SER A 191 -6.27 -9.17 -19.61
C SER A 191 -6.80 -10.48 -19.04
N LEU A 192 -6.32 -10.87 -17.85
CA LEU A 192 -6.60 -12.17 -17.23
C LEU A 192 -7.64 -12.08 -16.10
N VAL A 193 -7.75 -10.92 -15.44
CA VAL A 193 -8.58 -10.77 -14.23
C VAL A 193 -10.06 -11.07 -14.50
N ASN A 194 -10.67 -11.84 -13.60
CA ASN A 194 -12.11 -12.05 -13.64
C ASN A 194 -12.85 -10.73 -13.31
N PRO A 195 -13.65 -10.19 -14.24
CA PRO A 195 -14.38 -8.94 -14.02
C PRO A 195 -15.43 -9.01 -12.90
N SER A 196 -15.82 -10.20 -12.49
CA SER A 196 -16.74 -10.42 -11.37
C SER A 196 -16.04 -10.43 -10.01
N ASN A 197 -14.69 -10.46 -9.99
CA ASN A 197 -13.92 -10.32 -8.77
C ASN A 197 -14.01 -8.84 -8.31
N VAL A 198 -14.68 -8.62 -7.19
CA VAL A 198 -14.91 -7.30 -6.58
C VAL A 198 -14.39 -7.25 -5.15
N GLU A 199 -13.59 -8.24 -4.74
CA GLU A 199 -12.95 -8.28 -3.44
C GLU A 199 -11.99 -7.10 -3.28
N ARG A 200 -11.98 -6.49 -2.10
CA ARG A 200 -11.09 -5.36 -1.78
C ARG A 200 -9.83 -5.79 -1.04
N LYS A 201 -9.87 -6.97 -0.44
CA LYS A 201 -8.71 -7.61 0.23
C LYS A 201 -7.78 -8.32 -0.77
N ARG A 202 -8.23 -8.46 -2.02
CA ARG A 202 -7.47 -9.00 -3.15
C ARG A 202 -7.52 -8.03 -4.32
N ILE A 203 -6.52 -8.12 -5.19
CA ILE A 203 -6.46 -7.24 -6.37
C ILE A 203 -7.57 -7.62 -7.33
N SER A 204 -8.50 -6.69 -7.54
CA SER A 204 -9.59 -6.76 -8.52
C SER A 204 -9.21 -5.98 -9.78
N ARG A 205 -10.06 -6.07 -10.83
CA ARG A 205 -9.90 -5.23 -12.03
C ARG A 205 -9.87 -3.73 -11.70
N ALA A 206 -10.68 -3.27 -10.73
CA ALA A 206 -10.67 -1.90 -10.29
C ALA A 206 -9.32 -1.49 -9.69
N ALA A 207 -8.74 -2.35 -8.87
CA ALA A 207 -7.41 -2.14 -8.30
C ALA A 207 -6.31 -2.10 -9.38
N ILE A 208 -6.38 -2.99 -10.38
CA ILE A 208 -5.43 -2.99 -11.50
C ILE A 208 -5.48 -1.66 -12.25
N TYR A 209 -6.66 -1.12 -12.55
CA TYR A 209 -6.78 0.20 -13.19
C TYR A 209 -6.14 1.32 -12.37
N CYS A 210 -6.34 1.30 -11.04
CA CYS A 210 -5.73 2.31 -10.17
C CYS A 210 -4.20 2.23 -10.18
N ILE A 211 -3.64 1.02 -10.03
CA ILE A 211 -2.18 0.80 -10.01
C ILE A 211 -1.58 1.16 -11.37
N LEU A 212 -2.23 0.76 -12.47
CA LEU A 212 -1.75 1.03 -13.83
C LEU A 212 -1.76 2.53 -14.14
N ALA A 213 -2.84 3.24 -13.83
CA ALA A 213 -2.91 4.68 -14.04
C ALA A 213 -1.86 5.43 -13.20
N ASP A 214 -1.67 5.05 -11.94
CA ASP A 214 -0.64 5.66 -11.08
C ASP A 214 0.77 5.38 -11.64
N ALA A 215 1.07 4.16 -12.10
CA ALA A 215 2.35 3.81 -12.72
C ALA A 215 2.60 4.61 -14.03
N GLN A 216 1.57 4.79 -14.85
CA GLN A 216 1.63 5.62 -16.05
C GLN A 216 1.87 7.09 -15.74
N MET A 217 1.24 7.62 -14.66
CA MET A 217 1.52 8.97 -14.16
C MET A 217 2.99 9.12 -13.71
N TRP A 218 3.57 8.10 -13.08
CA TRP A 218 4.99 8.11 -12.69
C TRP A 218 5.94 8.04 -13.89
N LEU A 219 5.54 7.41 -14.97
CA LEU A 219 6.28 7.43 -16.24
C LEU A 219 6.10 8.75 -16.99
N GLY A 220 5.16 9.60 -16.59
CA GLY A 220 4.82 10.85 -17.27
C GLY A 220 3.87 10.68 -18.45
N ASP A 221 3.35 9.46 -18.69
CA ASP A 221 2.40 9.16 -19.76
C ASP A 221 0.97 9.49 -19.29
N ASN A 222 0.64 10.77 -19.26
CA ASN A 222 -0.65 11.24 -18.79
C ASN A 222 -1.81 10.88 -19.74
N GLU A 223 -1.56 10.72 -21.04
CA GLU A 223 -2.55 10.27 -22.00
C GLU A 223 -2.95 8.81 -21.74
N ALA A 224 -1.99 7.92 -21.53
CA ALA A 224 -2.27 6.53 -21.18
C ALA A 224 -2.98 6.42 -19.82
N ALA A 225 -2.56 7.21 -18.84
CA ALA A 225 -3.18 7.26 -17.52
C ALA A 225 -4.65 7.73 -17.59
N ASP A 226 -4.95 8.78 -18.38
CA ASP A 226 -6.32 9.26 -18.63
C ASP A 226 -7.20 8.17 -19.26
N ALA A 227 -6.67 7.50 -20.30
CA ALA A 227 -7.36 6.39 -20.95
C ALA A 227 -7.61 5.19 -20.01
N THR A 228 -6.69 4.91 -19.08
CA THR A 228 -6.87 3.86 -18.08
C THR A 228 -7.98 4.22 -17.09
N ILE A 229 -8.02 5.47 -16.61
CA ILE A 229 -9.11 5.92 -15.73
C ILE A 229 -10.44 5.97 -16.48
N ASP A 230 -10.46 6.33 -17.76
CA ASP A 230 -11.69 6.26 -18.56
C ASP A 230 -12.22 4.82 -18.67
N ARG A 231 -11.35 3.79 -18.76
CA ARG A 231 -11.77 2.37 -18.66
C ARG A 231 -12.39 2.06 -17.30
N PHE A 232 -11.78 2.56 -16.21
CA PHE A 232 -12.36 2.42 -14.86
C PHE A 232 -13.76 3.05 -14.81
N MET A 233 -13.91 4.31 -15.25
CA MET A 233 -15.19 5.01 -15.26
C MET A 233 -16.23 4.31 -16.15
N ALA A 234 -15.81 3.77 -17.30
CA ALA A 234 -16.67 2.99 -18.17
C ALA A 234 -17.15 1.70 -17.50
N ALA A 235 -16.32 1.05 -16.68
CA ALA A 235 -16.67 -0.17 -15.97
C ALA A 235 -17.59 0.08 -14.76
N TYR A 236 -17.27 1.08 -13.93
CA TYR A 236 -17.88 1.28 -12.61
C TYR A 236 -18.77 2.51 -12.49
N GLY A 237 -18.81 3.37 -13.49
CA GLY A 237 -19.53 4.66 -13.48
C GLY A 237 -18.61 5.82 -13.07
N SER A 238 -19.05 7.03 -13.29
CA SER A 238 -18.38 8.25 -12.81
C SER A 238 -19.21 8.91 -11.70
N PRO A 239 -18.65 9.86 -10.92
CA PRO A 239 -19.43 10.60 -9.93
C PRO A 239 -20.64 11.35 -10.52
N ALA A 240 -20.51 11.82 -11.77
CA ALA A 240 -21.60 12.48 -12.50
C ALA A 240 -22.64 11.50 -13.08
N ALA A 241 -22.23 10.25 -13.33
CA ALA A 241 -23.05 9.20 -13.92
C ALA A 241 -22.77 7.85 -13.25
N PRO A 242 -23.16 7.68 -11.97
CA PRO A 242 -22.91 6.44 -11.24
C PRO A 242 -23.72 5.30 -11.84
N LYS A 243 -23.13 4.11 -11.89
CA LYS A 243 -23.84 2.89 -12.31
C LYS A 243 -24.57 2.29 -11.12
N SER A 244 -25.86 2.01 -11.26
CA SER A 244 -26.72 1.47 -10.19
C SER A 244 -26.25 0.12 -9.62
N ASN A 245 -25.53 -0.66 -10.41
CA ASN A 245 -25.01 -1.99 -10.01
C ASN A 245 -23.50 -1.98 -9.73
N SER A 246 -22.88 -0.81 -9.64
CA SER A 246 -21.46 -0.72 -9.36
C SER A 246 -21.18 -1.16 -7.93
N LYS A 247 -20.08 -1.93 -7.76
CA LYS A 247 -19.55 -2.30 -6.44
C LYS A 247 -18.56 -1.27 -5.88
N TYR A 248 -18.19 -0.31 -6.70
CA TYR A 248 -17.33 0.82 -6.31
C TYR A 248 -18.05 2.11 -6.66
N ILE A 249 -18.18 3.00 -5.70
CA ILE A 249 -18.84 4.29 -5.87
C ILE A 249 -18.03 5.41 -5.22
N PHE A 250 -18.20 6.62 -5.71
CA PHE A 250 -17.84 7.80 -4.96
C PHE A 250 -18.93 8.07 -3.92
N GLU A 251 -18.60 7.98 -2.63
CA GLU A 251 -19.56 8.27 -1.55
C GLU A 251 -19.73 9.80 -1.39
N PRO A 252 -20.87 10.38 -1.74
CA PRO A 252 -21.07 11.82 -1.66
C PRO A 252 -21.31 12.34 -0.23
N ASP A 253 -21.61 11.46 0.71
CA ASP A 253 -21.85 11.79 2.11
C ASP A 253 -20.60 11.49 2.94
N ILE A 254 -20.01 12.55 3.51
CA ILE A 254 -18.75 12.42 4.25
C ILE A 254 -18.90 11.63 5.55
N VAL A 255 -20.08 11.66 6.16
CA VAL A 255 -20.36 10.89 7.40
C VAL A 255 -20.44 9.40 7.07
N LYS A 256 -21.09 9.05 5.95
CA LYS A 256 -21.12 7.66 5.48
C LYS A 256 -19.71 7.20 5.08
N LEU A 257 -18.93 8.04 4.40
CA LEU A 257 -17.56 7.74 4.08
C LEU A 257 -16.74 7.50 5.36
N LYS A 258 -16.86 8.36 6.37
CA LYS A 258 -16.19 8.13 7.65
C LYS A 258 -16.63 6.81 8.31
N ASN A 259 -17.92 6.52 8.28
CA ASN A 259 -18.43 5.25 8.82
C ASN A 259 -17.83 4.04 8.05
N SER A 260 -17.59 4.19 6.74
CA SER A 260 -16.90 3.15 5.96
C SER A 260 -15.45 2.95 6.41
N PHE A 261 -14.71 4.01 6.74
CA PHE A 261 -13.38 3.89 7.35
C PHE A 261 -13.44 3.16 8.69
N VAL A 262 -14.42 3.47 9.52
CA VAL A 262 -14.56 2.85 10.85
C VAL A 262 -15.03 1.40 10.74
N ASN A 263 -16.09 1.14 10.00
CA ASN A 263 -16.75 -0.18 10.02
C ASN A 263 -16.03 -1.18 9.09
N HIS A 264 -15.68 -0.74 7.88
CA HIS A 264 -15.04 -1.61 6.89
C HIS A 264 -13.58 -1.90 7.25
N LEU A 265 -12.80 -0.86 7.58
CA LEU A 265 -11.38 -1.05 7.85
C LEU A 265 -11.09 -1.61 9.24
N ASN A 266 -11.99 -1.45 10.20
CA ASN A 266 -11.80 -1.93 11.58
C ASN A 266 -12.41 -3.31 11.84
N GLY A 267 -12.98 -3.96 10.83
CA GLY A 267 -13.56 -5.30 11.01
C GLY A 267 -14.72 -5.33 11.99
N VAL A 268 -15.43 -4.23 12.24
CA VAL A 268 -16.57 -4.16 13.16
C VAL A 268 -17.73 -4.96 12.56
N ALA A 269 -17.69 -6.27 12.82
CA ALA A 269 -18.81 -7.14 12.54
C ALA A 269 -19.91 -6.89 13.57
N GLY A 270 -21.09 -6.50 13.13
CA GLY A 270 -22.27 -6.55 13.99
C GLY A 270 -23.08 -5.28 14.15
N ASP A 271 -22.65 -4.14 13.67
CA ASP A 271 -23.58 -3.09 13.38
C ASP A 271 -24.32 -3.44 12.08
N ASN A 272 -25.65 -3.39 12.13
CA ASN A 272 -26.54 -3.58 10.98
C ASN A 272 -26.33 -2.52 9.89
N ASN A 273 -25.09 -2.09 9.67
CA ASN A 273 -24.72 -1.14 8.65
C ASN A 273 -24.10 -1.90 7.47
N PRO A 274 -24.84 -2.08 6.38
CA PRO A 274 -24.47 -2.90 5.23
C PRO A 274 -23.35 -2.31 4.36
N THR A 275 -22.60 -1.34 4.85
CA THR A 275 -21.43 -0.80 4.13
C THR A 275 -20.25 -1.75 4.14
N VAL A 276 -20.40 -2.89 4.77
CA VAL A 276 -19.38 -3.93 4.83
C VAL A 276 -19.48 -4.81 3.59
N ASP A 277 -18.46 -4.77 2.79
CA ASP A 277 -18.33 -5.47 1.52
C ASP A 277 -18.53 -6.97 1.49
N GLU A 278 -18.41 -7.62 2.60
CA GLU A 278 -18.67 -9.05 2.70
C GLU A 278 -20.05 -9.45 2.15
N TYR A 279 -20.95 -8.47 2.06
CA TYR A 279 -22.29 -8.64 1.48
C TYR A 279 -22.45 -8.06 0.07
N GLY A 280 -21.34 -7.55 -0.52
CA GLY A 280 -21.34 -7.01 -1.88
C GLY A 280 -21.98 -5.65 -2.04
N GLU A 281 -22.11 -4.88 -0.96
CA GLU A 281 -22.59 -3.50 -1.01
C GLU A 281 -21.59 -2.56 -1.69
N PRO A 282 -22.05 -1.57 -2.47
CA PRO A 282 -21.17 -0.57 -3.04
C PRO A 282 -20.47 0.24 -1.97
N ASN A 283 -19.16 0.45 -2.13
CA ASN A 283 -18.42 1.35 -1.26
C ASN A 283 -17.24 2.01 -1.99
N GLU A 284 -16.57 2.94 -1.32
CA GLU A 284 -15.51 3.73 -1.93
C GLU A 284 -14.15 3.00 -1.97
N PHE A 285 -13.90 2.02 -1.12
CA PHE A 285 -12.64 1.31 -1.08
C PHE A 285 -12.49 0.35 -2.26
N ILE A 286 -11.33 0.39 -2.92
CA ILE A 286 -11.00 -0.41 -4.11
C ILE A 286 -10.01 -1.50 -3.77
N PHE A 287 -8.94 -1.15 -3.04
CA PHE A 287 -7.95 -2.11 -2.58
C PHE A 287 -7.41 -1.71 -1.20
N VAL A 288 -7.35 -2.67 -0.30
CA VAL A 288 -6.83 -2.51 1.07
C VAL A 288 -5.81 -3.59 1.39
N ILE A 289 -4.84 -3.26 2.23
CA ILE A 289 -3.96 -4.27 2.84
C ILE A 289 -4.69 -4.79 4.07
N HIS A 290 -5.26 -5.98 3.94
CA HIS A 290 -6.06 -6.60 4.98
C HIS A 290 -5.22 -6.96 6.19
N GLN A 291 -5.66 -6.55 7.37
CA GLN A 291 -5.06 -6.82 8.65
C GLN A 291 -5.91 -7.83 9.42
N ASN A 292 -5.37 -8.98 9.77
CA ASN A 292 -6.06 -10.01 10.51
C ASN A 292 -5.12 -10.63 11.54
N ILE A 293 -5.46 -10.49 12.81
CA ILE A 293 -4.63 -10.97 13.93
C ILE A 293 -4.56 -12.48 13.99
N SER A 294 -5.64 -13.18 13.58
CA SER A 294 -5.69 -14.63 13.57
C SER A 294 -4.75 -15.23 12.53
N GLU A 295 -4.52 -14.52 11.43
CA GLU A 295 -3.60 -14.93 10.36
C GLU A 295 -2.16 -14.48 10.64
N ALA A 296 -1.99 -13.25 11.14
CA ALA A 296 -0.69 -12.61 11.27
C ALA A 296 -0.01 -12.85 12.64
N GLY A 297 -0.78 -13.28 13.64
CA GLY A 297 -0.34 -13.37 15.03
C GLY A 297 -0.23 -12.01 15.73
N LEU A 298 -0.14 -12.04 17.06
CA LEU A 298 -0.15 -10.85 17.91
C LEU A 298 0.96 -9.82 17.64
N ASN A 299 2.03 -10.21 16.95
CA ASN A 299 3.16 -9.31 16.68
C ASN A 299 3.06 -8.59 15.32
N ASN A 300 2.08 -8.92 14.50
CA ASN A 300 1.91 -8.39 13.13
C ASN A 300 0.57 -7.68 12.91
N TYR A 301 0.03 -7.07 13.95
CA TYR A 301 -1.21 -6.31 13.86
C TYR A 301 -1.05 -4.95 13.17
N SER A 302 -2.17 -4.33 12.79
CA SER A 302 -2.23 -2.99 12.23
C SER A 302 -1.58 -1.94 13.14
N MET A 303 -0.82 -1.03 12.57
CA MET A 303 -0.17 0.07 13.28
C MET A 303 -0.96 1.38 13.22
N ILE A 304 -2.09 1.46 12.52
CA ILE A 304 -2.86 2.70 12.33
C ILE A 304 -3.14 3.36 13.69
N TRP A 305 -3.56 2.58 14.67
CA TRP A 305 -3.90 3.08 16.01
C TRP A 305 -2.68 3.54 16.79
N ASN A 306 -1.56 2.88 16.62
CA ASN A 306 -0.29 3.28 17.25
C ASN A 306 0.24 4.59 16.65
N VAL A 307 0.03 4.78 15.35
CA VAL A 307 0.54 5.95 14.63
C VAL A 307 -0.37 7.16 14.80
N TYR A 308 -1.68 6.99 14.63
CA TYR A 308 -2.65 8.09 14.58
C TYR A 308 -3.59 8.17 15.80
N GLY A 309 -3.54 7.21 16.72
CA GLY A 309 -4.52 7.04 17.80
C GLY A 309 -4.91 8.32 18.52
N CYS A 310 -6.17 8.73 18.35
CA CYS A 310 -6.74 9.93 18.94
C CYS A 310 -7.43 9.63 20.28
N GLY A 311 -7.13 10.40 21.32
CA GLY A 311 -7.88 10.40 22.58
C GLY A 311 -7.66 9.21 23.51
N MET A 312 -6.61 8.41 23.26
CA MET A 312 -6.39 7.13 23.96
C MET A 312 -5.59 7.22 25.26
N GLY A 313 -5.28 8.41 25.75
CA GLY A 313 -4.45 8.58 26.96
C GLY A 313 -3.00 8.10 26.84
N GLN A 314 -2.67 7.46 25.74
CA GLN A 314 -1.34 7.08 25.27
C GLN A 314 -1.22 7.67 23.88
N GLY A 315 -0.64 8.83 23.75
CA GLY A 315 -0.73 9.69 22.61
C GLY A 315 -0.41 9.04 21.27
N SER A 316 -1.02 9.57 20.23
CA SER A 316 -0.58 9.37 18.86
C SER A 316 0.91 9.64 18.75
N THR A 317 1.57 8.85 17.92
CA THR A 317 3.01 8.98 17.69
C THR A 317 3.32 10.28 16.96
N VAL A 318 2.39 10.77 16.13
CA VAL A 318 2.52 11.98 15.33
C VAL A 318 1.29 12.88 15.46
N VAL A 319 1.48 14.17 15.23
CA VAL A 319 0.41 15.16 15.15
C VAL A 319 0.53 15.92 13.83
N LEU A 320 -0.57 16.53 13.40
CA LEU A 320 -0.57 17.31 12.16
C LEU A 320 0.48 18.40 12.18
N SER A 321 1.05 18.69 11.04
CA SER A 321 1.97 19.80 10.85
C SER A 321 1.29 21.15 11.10
N PRO A 322 2.04 22.19 11.46
CA PRO A 322 1.50 23.54 11.63
C PRO A 322 0.73 24.06 10.41
N LYS A 323 1.15 23.69 9.19
CA LYS A 323 0.44 24.01 7.94
C LYS A 323 -0.98 23.47 7.94
N LEU A 324 -1.14 22.16 8.19
CA LEU A 324 -2.46 21.53 8.23
C LEU A 324 -3.30 22.01 9.41
N GLN A 325 -2.66 22.27 10.56
CA GLN A 325 -3.37 22.87 11.71
C GLN A 325 -3.93 24.24 11.36
N ALA A 326 -3.14 25.12 10.67
CA ALA A 326 -3.59 26.44 10.24
C ALA A 326 -4.77 26.37 9.28
N ILE A 327 -4.75 25.46 8.30
CA ILE A 327 -5.86 25.22 7.36
C ILE A 327 -7.12 24.80 8.13
N TYR A 328 -6.97 23.91 9.10
CA TYR A 328 -8.07 23.49 9.99
C TYR A 328 -8.63 24.68 10.78
N GLU A 329 -7.76 25.44 11.43
CA GLU A 329 -8.17 26.60 12.27
C GLU A 329 -8.87 27.69 11.45
N GLU A 330 -8.45 27.90 10.21
CA GLU A 330 -9.15 28.79 9.29
C GLU A 330 -10.55 28.32 8.93
N SER A 331 -10.82 27.01 8.98
CA SER A 331 -12.12 26.42 8.68
C SER A 331 -13.07 26.47 9.87
N VAL A 332 -12.54 26.37 11.10
CA VAL A 332 -13.35 26.36 12.33
C VAL A 332 -14.11 27.67 12.51
N GLY A 333 -15.43 27.55 12.69
CA GLY A 333 -16.32 28.70 12.92
C GLY A 333 -16.61 29.56 11.71
N LYS A 334 -16.14 29.16 10.52
CA LYS A 334 -16.51 29.82 9.23
C LYS A 334 -17.69 29.11 8.58
N THR A 335 -18.42 29.81 7.77
CA THR A 335 -19.51 29.27 6.94
C THR A 335 -19.15 29.48 5.47
N PRO A 336 -19.11 28.41 4.64
CA PRO A 336 -19.28 26.99 4.99
C PRO A 336 -18.08 26.40 5.74
N VAL A 337 -18.34 25.45 6.64
CA VAL A 337 -17.33 24.66 7.34
C VAL A 337 -16.84 23.55 6.42
N ASP A 338 -15.55 23.28 6.41
CA ASP A 338 -15.00 22.10 5.71
C ASP A 338 -15.17 20.86 6.59
N LEU A 339 -16.12 20.01 6.20
CA LEU A 339 -16.50 18.83 6.96
C LEU A 339 -15.41 17.75 7.04
N ARG A 340 -14.36 17.84 6.22
CA ARG A 340 -13.21 16.92 6.31
C ARG A 340 -12.52 17.06 7.65
N PHE A 341 -12.41 18.28 8.17
CA PHE A 341 -11.78 18.51 9.45
C PHE A 341 -12.58 17.89 10.60
N GLU A 342 -13.90 18.03 10.58
CA GLU A 342 -14.76 17.45 11.64
C GLU A 342 -14.79 15.92 11.59
N ASN A 343 -14.62 15.32 10.41
CA ASN A 343 -14.75 13.89 10.22
C ASN A 343 -13.41 13.14 10.21
N TYR A 344 -12.33 13.79 9.78
CA TYR A 344 -11.03 13.12 9.62
C TYR A 344 -10.05 13.44 10.73
N LEU A 345 -10.27 14.51 11.47
CA LEU A 345 -9.35 15.00 12.47
C LEU A 345 -10.03 15.15 13.84
N CYS A 346 -9.23 15.11 14.89
CA CYS A 346 -9.65 15.49 16.24
C CYS A 346 -8.59 16.36 16.89
N GLY A 347 -8.97 17.08 17.92
CA GLY A 347 -8.09 17.95 18.66
C GLY A 347 -8.72 19.30 18.95
N SER A 348 -8.03 20.12 19.72
CA SER A 348 -8.51 21.43 20.16
C SER A 348 -7.33 22.38 20.29
N LYS A 349 -7.55 23.65 19.91
CA LYS A 349 -6.60 24.75 20.05
C LYS A 349 -6.18 25.01 21.52
N SER A 350 -6.98 24.57 22.47
CA SER A 350 -6.78 24.82 23.92
C SER A 350 -5.95 23.73 24.62
N SER A 351 -5.71 22.60 23.99
CA SER A 351 -4.83 21.55 24.49
C SER A 351 -3.53 21.54 23.71
N MET A 352 -2.40 21.34 24.39
CA MET A 352 -1.12 21.06 23.72
C MET A 352 -1.16 19.73 22.94
N GLU A 353 -2.28 19.01 22.99
CA GLU A 353 -2.60 17.88 22.17
C GLU A 353 -3.05 18.39 20.81
N SER A 354 -2.10 18.54 19.95
CA SER A 354 -2.24 18.95 18.55
C SER A 354 -3.20 18.03 17.81
N TYR A 355 -3.79 18.52 16.75
CA TYR A 355 -4.73 17.76 15.93
C TYR A 355 -4.15 16.42 15.43
N GLN A 356 -4.96 15.38 15.52
CA GLN A 356 -4.62 14.00 15.18
C GLN A 356 -5.57 13.46 14.11
N VAL A 357 -5.15 12.43 13.38
CA VAL A 357 -6.02 11.74 12.42
C VAL A 357 -7.08 10.93 13.16
N HIS A 358 -8.34 11.14 12.81
CA HIS A 358 -9.52 10.53 13.46
C HIS A 358 -10.41 9.74 12.48
N LYS A 359 -10.08 9.73 11.20
CA LYS A 359 -10.95 9.07 10.20
C LYS A 359 -11.16 7.57 10.44
N TYR A 360 -10.22 6.92 11.10
CA TYR A 360 -10.28 5.49 11.41
C TYR A 360 -11.02 5.16 12.73
N MET A 361 -11.58 6.16 13.39
CA MET A 361 -12.16 6.02 14.73
C MET A 361 -13.64 6.40 14.75
N ALA A 362 -14.45 5.67 15.53
CA ALA A 362 -15.84 6.05 15.80
C ALA A 362 -15.90 7.31 16.65
N ASN A 363 -16.88 8.19 16.38
CA ASN A 363 -17.11 9.39 17.18
C ASN A 363 -17.51 9.01 18.63
N GLY A 364 -16.82 9.59 19.61
CA GLY A 364 -17.13 9.39 21.04
C GLY A 364 -16.67 8.06 21.63
N ALA A 365 -15.98 7.21 20.89
CA ALA A 365 -15.45 5.98 21.43
C ALA A 365 -14.17 6.25 22.23
N SER A 366 -14.21 5.95 23.54
CA SER A 366 -12.97 5.67 24.28
C SER A 366 -12.54 4.25 23.88
N VAL A 367 -11.64 4.13 22.92
CA VAL A 367 -11.25 2.83 22.40
C VAL A 367 -9.98 2.37 23.13
N ASN A 368 -10.04 1.18 23.69
CA ASN A 368 -8.85 0.55 24.23
C ASN A 368 -8.04 -0.02 23.06
N TYR A 369 -6.82 0.48 22.86
CA TYR A 369 -5.91 0.01 21.77
C TYR A 369 -5.54 -1.47 21.89
N GLN A 370 -5.85 -2.11 23.01
CA GLN A 370 -5.67 -3.54 23.25
C GLN A 370 -6.84 -4.38 22.72
N ASP A 371 -7.93 -3.76 22.30
CA ASP A 371 -9.04 -4.47 21.70
C ASP A 371 -8.63 -4.99 20.31
N VAL A 372 -8.95 -6.24 20.00
CA VAL A 372 -8.62 -6.93 18.74
C VAL A 372 -9.07 -6.12 17.53
N ILE A 373 -10.23 -5.50 17.57
CA ILE A 373 -10.77 -4.61 16.54
C ILE A 373 -9.78 -3.51 16.13
N ASN A 374 -9.07 -2.92 17.11
CA ASN A 374 -8.12 -1.84 16.83
C ASN A 374 -6.83 -2.35 16.16
N CYS A 375 -6.56 -3.64 16.31
CA CYS A 375 -5.40 -4.28 15.74
C CYS A 375 -5.64 -4.83 14.32
N GLU A 376 -6.88 -4.79 13.85
CA GLU A 376 -7.30 -5.32 12.54
C GLU A 376 -7.71 -4.23 11.54
N THR A 377 -7.37 -2.97 11.81
CA THR A 377 -7.66 -1.86 10.89
C THR A 377 -6.87 -2.01 9.60
N ASP A 378 -7.56 -2.21 8.49
CA ASP A 378 -6.99 -2.34 7.16
C ASP A 378 -6.32 -1.03 6.68
N TYR A 379 -5.29 -1.15 5.83
CA TYR A 379 -4.64 0.01 5.24
C TYR A 379 -5.23 0.29 3.85
N PRO A 380 -5.85 1.45 3.61
CA PRO A 380 -6.38 1.79 2.29
C PRO A 380 -5.22 2.06 1.31
N VAL A 381 -5.18 1.30 0.21
CA VAL A 381 -4.20 1.51 -0.88
C VAL A 381 -4.82 2.38 -1.96
N TYR A 382 -6.04 2.05 -2.41
CA TYR A 382 -6.82 2.85 -3.35
C TYR A 382 -8.29 2.88 -2.96
N ARG A 383 -8.91 4.04 -3.10
CA ARG A 383 -10.34 4.26 -2.99
C ARG A 383 -10.84 5.13 -4.14
N TYR A 384 -12.14 5.26 -4.32
CA TYR A 384 -12.70 5.96 -5.48
C TYR A 384 -12.24 7.43 -5.56
N THR A 385 -12.03 8.09 -4.42
CA THR A 385 -11.47 9.45 -4.40
C THR A 385 -10.05 9.52 -4.97
N ASP A 386 -9.22 8.46 -4.84
CA ASP A 386 -7.92 8.41 -5.52
C ASP A 386 -8.09 8.51 -7.03
N VAL A 387 -9.05 7.77 -7.58
CA VAL A 387 -9.35 7.79 -9.03
C VAL A 387 -9.72 9.19 -9.50
N ILE A 388 -10.61 9.87 -8.74
CA ILE A 388 -11.05 11.24 -9.07
C ILE A 388 -9.88 12.22 -9.03
N LEU A 389 -9.08 12.19 -7.95
CA LEU A 389 -8.00 13.14 -7.75
C LEU A 389 -6.77 12.85 -8.64
N MET A 390 -6.51 11.57 -8.97
CA MET A 390 -5.55 11.22 -10.02
C MET A 390 -6.00 11.76 -11.37
N GLN A 391 -7.28 11.56 -11.75
CA GLN A 391 -7.80 12.07 -13.01
C GLN A 391 -7.77 13.61 -13.05
N ALA A 392 -8.05 14.28 -11.93
CA ALA A 392 -7.94 15.75 -11.86
C ALA A 392 -6.49 16.21 -12.14
N GLU A 393 -5.50 15.57 -11.52
CA GLU A 393 -4.09 15.87 -11.77
C GLU A 393 -3.68 15.58 -13.22
N ILE A 394 -4.11 14.45 -13.78
CA ILE A 394 -3.88 14.09 -15.19
C ILE A 394 -4.49 15.16 -16.12
N LYS A 395 -5.75 15.53 -15.91
CA LYS A 395 -6.45 16.55 -16.72
C LYS A 395 -5.73 17.90 -16.65
N ALA A 396 -5.23 18.29 -15.47
CA ALA A 396 -4.44 19.50 -15.33
C ALA A 396 -3.14 19.43 -16.15
N LYS A 397 -2.43 18.30 -16.11
CA LYS A 397 -1.20 18.06 -16.89
C LYS A 397 -1.43 17.99 -18.41
N LEU A 398 -2.65 17.63 -18.83
CA LEU A 398 -3.08 17.62 -20.23
C LEU A 398 -3.71 18.96 -20.68
N ASP A 399 -3.55 20.01 -19.90
CA ASP A 399 -4.12 21.37 -20.15
C ASP A 399 -5.65 21.41 -20.24
N LYS A 400 -6.35 20.38 -19.70
CA LYS A 400 -7.81 20.29 -19.59
C LYS A 400 -8.30 20.85 -18.25
N TRP A 401 -7.95 22.09 -17.96
CA TRP A 401 -8.09 22.70 -16.62
C TRP A 401 -9.52 22.71 -16.08
N GLN A 402 -10.53 22.97 -16.95
CA GLN A 402 -11.93 22.96 -16.51
C GLN A 402 -12.37 21.54 -16.09
N GLU A 403 -11.93 20.51 -16.82
CA GLU A 403 -12.23 19.12 -16.47
C GLU A 403 -11.58 18.75 -15.13
N ALA A 404 -10.33 19.18 -14.90
CA ALA A 404 -9.64 19.01 -13.64
C ALA A 404 -10.40 19.62 -12.46
N LEU A 405 -10.85 20.88 -12.60
CA LEU A 405 -11.62 21.58 -11.56
C LEU A 405 -12.99 20.94 -11.33
N ASN A 406 -13.66 20.45 -12.38
CA ASN A 406 -14.93 19.73 -12.26
C ASN A 406 -14.78 18.46 -11.44
N LEU A 407 -13.66 17.75 -11.54
CA LEU A 407 -13.37 16.56 -10.74
C LEU A 407 -13.11 16.93 -9.27
N VAL A 408 -12.33 17.96 -9.01
CA VAL A 408 -12.10 18.48 -7.64
C VAL A 408 -13.42 18.92 -7.00
N GLN A 409 -14.35 19.48 -7.79
CA GLN A 409 -15.65 19.93 -7.31
C GLN A 409 -16.45 18.82 -6.61
N PHE A 410 -16.37 17.57 -7.06
CA PHE A 410 -17.05 16.45 -6.38
C PHE A 410 -16.55 16.28 -4.94
N VAL A 411 -15.24 16.36 -4.74
CA VAL A 411 -14.62 16.25 -3.41
C VAL A 411 -15.02 17.45 -2.53
N LEU A 412 -14.99 18.66 -3.07
CA LEU A 412 -15.41 19.87 -2.34
C LEU A 412 -16.90 19.91 -2.03
N ASN A 413 -17.76 19.36 -2.91
CA ASN A 413 -19.19 19.19 -2.65
C ASN A 413 -19.40 18.29 -1.43
N ARG A 414 -18.73 17.13 -1.38
CA ARG A 414 -18.77 16.22 -0.23
C ARG A 414 -18.25 16.88 1.05
N ALA A 415 -17.21 17.68 0.93
CA ALA A 415 -16.63 18.42 2.05
C ALA A 415 -17.49 19.60 2.54
N GLY A 416 -18.62 19.89 1.90
CA GLY A 416 -19.49 21.01 2.27
C GLY A 416 -18.96 22.39 1.89
N VAL A 417 -17.88 22.46 1.11
CA VAL A 417 -17.18 23.70 0.74
C VAL A 417 -17.19 23.94 -0.76
N ALA A 418 -18.26 23.55 -1.43
CA ALA A 418 -18.45 23.71 -2.88
C ALA A 418 -18.15 25.11 -3.42
N SER A 419 -18.47 26.13 -2.63
CA SER A 419 -18.22 27.54 -3.00
C SER A 419 -16.76 27.96 -2.97
N LYS A 420 -15.88 27.12 -2.41
CA LYS A 420 -14.42 27.37 -2.33
C LYS A 420 -13.66 26.81 -3.53
N ILE A 421 -14.36 26.27 -4.56
CA ILE A 421 -13.67 25.80 -5.76
C ILE A 421 -12.95 26.99 -6.45
N ALA A 422 -11.70 26.78 -6.79
CA ALA A 422 -10.93 27.72 -7.56
C ALA A 422 -11.46 27.86 -8.99
N LYS A 423 -11.21 28.99 -9.62
CA LYS A 423 -11.57 29.24 -11.03
C LYS A 423 -10.31 29.14 -11.90
N ILE A 424 -10.47 28.87 -13.17
CA ILE A 424 -9.34 28.87 -14.13
C ILE A 424 -8.53 30.17 -14.05
N SER A 425 -9.21 31.31 -13.85
CA SER A 425 -8.56 32.63 -13.73
C SER A 425 -7.65 32.79 -12.51
N ASP A 426 -7.73 31.90 -11.55
CA ASP A 426 -6.95 31.97 -10.32
C ASP A 426 -5.55 31.35 -10.53
N PHE A 427 -5.29 30.74 -11.68
CA PHE A 427 -4.04 30.08 -12.04
C PHE A 427 -3.39 30.74 -13.25
N SER A 428 -2.11 31.05 -13.14
CA SER A 428 -1.29 31.58 -14.24
C SER A 428 -0.56 30.47 -14.98
N THR A 429 -0.29 29.36 -14.29
CA THR A 429 0.46 28.22 -14.82
C THR A 429 -0.24 26.89 -14.52
N ARG A 430 0.14 25.87 -15.30
CA ARG A 430 -0.30 24.49 -15.05
C ARG A 430 0.17 23.99 -13.67
N ASP A 431 1.37 24.37 -13.26
CA ASP A 431 1.96 23.96 -11.99
C ASP A 431 1.16 24.49 -10.80
N GLU A 432 0.68 25.75 -10.85
CA GLU A 432 -0.22 26.29 -9.82
C GLU A 432 -1.53 25.53 -9.70
N LEU A 433 -2.11 25.08 -10.81
CA LEU A 433 -3.31 24.23 -10.77
C LEU A 433 -3.00 22.83 -10.21
N VAL A 434 -1.86 22.24 -10.57
CA VAL A 434 -1.42 20.96 -10.02
C VAL A 434 -1.20 21.09 -8.51
N ASP A 435 -0.53 22.15 -8.03
CA ASP A 435 -0.30 22.40 -6.61
C ASP A 435 -1.62 22.56 -5.84
N TYR A 436 -2.61 23.26 -6.41
CA TYR A 436 -3.95 23.35 -5.83
C TYR A 436 -4.61 21.95 -5.70
N ILE A 437 -4.46 21.09 -6.71
CA ILE A 437 -5.00 19.72 -6.65
C ILE A 437 -4.25 18.90 -5.59
N LEU A 438 -2.94 19.03 -5.49
CA LEU A 438 -2.13 18.37 -4.47
C LEU A 438 -2.48 18.81 -3.05
N ASP A 439 -2.84 20.07 -2.84
CA ASP A 439 -3.36 20.56 -1.55
C ASP A 439 -4.74 19.94 -1.22
N GLN A 440 -5.63 19.79 -2.21
CA GLN A 440 -6.89 19.08 -1.98
C GLN A 440 -6.67 17.61 -1.67
N LYS A 441 -5.71 16.96 -2.34
CA LYS A 441 -5.28 15.59 -2.02
C LYS A 441 -4.73 15.49 -0.60
N GLN A 442 -3.87 16.41 -0.19
CA GLN A 442 -3.28 16.45 1.15
C GLN A 442 -4.35 16.44 2.24
N ILE A 443 -5.36 17.33 2.15
CA ILE A 443 -6.44 17.42 3.12
C ILE A 443 -7.33 16.17 3.09
N GLU A 444 -7.66 15.72 1.90
CA GLU A 444 -8.61 14.61 1.70
C GLU A 444 -8.01 13.26 2.12
N GLN A 445 -6.72 13.04 1.85
CA GLN A 445 -6.03 11.77 2.01
C GLN A 445 -5.05 11.75 3.19
N VAL A 446 -5.14 12.72 4.10
CA VAL A 446 -4.29 12.75 5.30
C VAL A 446 -4.38 11.42 6.05
N GLY A 447 -3.23 10.83 6.36
CA GLY A 447 -3.14 9.54 7.03
C GLY A 447 -3.36 8.32 6.14
N GLU A 448 -3.34 8.46 4.81
CA GLU A 448 -3.50 7.35 3.85
C GLU A 448 -2.19 7.02 3.09
N ALA A 449 -1.05 7.47 3.60
CA ALA A 449 0.29 7.18 3.07
C ALA A 449 0.49 7.55 1.58
N LYS A 450 -0.01 8.73 1.17
CA LYS A 450 0.02 9.21 -0.22
C LYS A 450 0.94 10.41 -0.43
N ARG A 451 0.97 11.32 0.54
CA ARG A 451 1.53 12.67 0.36
C ARG A 451 2.98 12.68 -0.10
N TRP A 452 3.84 11.81 0.46
CA TRP A 452 5.24 11.75 0.04
C TRP A 452 5.38 11.41 -1.45
N PHE A 453 4.65 10.39 -1.91
CA PHE A 453 4.69 9.99 -3.31
C PHE A 453 4.13 11.05 -4.26
N ASP A 454 3.11 11.80 -3.84
CA ASP A 454 2.58 12.92 -4.62
C ASP A 454 3.61 14.05 -4.77
N LEU A 455 4.36 14.37 -3.71
CA LEU A 455 5.43 15.38 -3.74
C LEU A 455 6.59 14.93 -4.65
N VAL A 456 7.02 13.66 -4.53
CA VAL A 456 8.11 13.10 -5.36
C VAL A 456 7.72 13.11 -6.84
N ARG A 457 6.53 12.58 -7.20
CA ARG A 457 6.06 12.51 -8.59
C ARG A 457 5.98 13.89 -9.26
N ASN A 458 5.67 14.93 -8.49
CA ASN A 458 5.51 16.28 -8.99
C ASN A 458 6.74 17.16 -8.75
N HIS A 459 7.86 16.60 -8.28
CA HIS A 459 9.11 17.31 -8.00
C HIS A 459 8.93 18.51 -7.02
N ARG A 460 8.07 18.33 -6.01
CA ARG A 460 7.75 19.36 -5.01
C ARG A 460 8.47 19.15 -3.67
N VAL A 461 9.25 18.07 -3.53
CA VAL A 461 9.87 17.71 -2.24
C VAL A 461 10.76 18.81 -1.72
N VAL A 462 11.67 19.35 -2.54
CA VAL A 462 12.61 20.39 -2.08
C VAL A 462 11.85 21.66 -1.68
N GLU A 463 10.91 22.12 -2.51
CA GLU A 463 10.14 23.32 -2.26
C GLU A 463 9.34 23.25 -0.94
N VAL A 464 8.69 22.09 -0.72
CA VAL A 464 7.81 21.88 0.44
C VAL A 464 8.59 21.57 1.70
N MET A 465 9.63 20.72 1.62
CA MET A 465 10.30 20.16 2.78
C MET A 465 11.55 20.93 3.22
N ASN A 466 12.18 21.73 2.35
CA ASN A 466 13.35 22.51 2.74
C ASN A 466 13.08 23.45 3.95
N PRO A 467 11.97 24.20 3.99
CA PRO A 467 11.62 25.03 5.15
C PRO A 467 11.30 24.24 6.43
N ILE A 468 10.99 22.93 6.32
CA ILE A 468 10.52 22.10 7.43
C ILE A 468 11.69 21.33 8.06
N ASN A 469 12.47 20.64 7.24
CA ASN A 469 13.51 19.71 7.73
C ASN A 469 14.82 19.76 6.93
N GLY A 470 15.00 20.77 6.09
CA GLY A 470 16.26 21.06 5.41
C GLY A 470 16.58 20.18 4.20
N ILE A 471 15.61 19.49 3.60
CA ILE A 471 15.82 18.79 2.32
C ILE A 471 16.12 19.86 1.24
N ASP A 472 17.33 19.83 0.68
CA ASP A 472 17.82 20.83 -0.27
C ASP A 472 18.17 20.27 -1.66
N SER A 473 18.01 18.95 -1.85
CA SER A 473 18.34 18.27 -3.10
C SER A 473 17.29 17.21 -3.46
N GLN A 474 16.96 17.12 -4.74
CA GLN A 474 16.11 16.05 -5.26
C GLN A 474 16.71 14.65 -5.05
N SER A 475 18.03 14.52 -4.92
CA SER A 475 18.66 13.24 -4.59
C SER A 475 18.19 12.67 -3.24
N GLN A 476 17.69 13.54 -2.34
CA GLN A 476 17.12 13.13 -1.05
C GLN A 476 15.66 12.69 -1.13
N GLU A 477 15.01 12.72 -2.29
CA GLU A 477 13.65 12.18 -2.49
C GLU A 477 13.59 10.67 -2.29
N LEU A 478 14.65 9.99 -2.67
CA LEU A 478 14.79 8.53 -2.51
C LEU A 478 15.25 8.16 -1.11
N PHE A 479 15.05 6.90 -0.77
CA PHE A 479 15.58 6.30 0.47
C PHE A 479 16.99 5.76 0.24
N PRO A 480 17.84 5.73 1.27
CA PRO A 480 19.11 5.01 1.19
C PRO A 480 18.84 3.51 1.02
N ILE A 481 19.81 2.82 0.43
CA ILE A 481 19.84 1.35 0.41
C ILE A 481 20.37 0.88 1.76
N ASN A 482 19.72 -0.10 2.37
CA ASN A 482 20.13 -0.67 3.64
C ASN A 482 21.55 -1.24 3.57
N GLN A 483 22.34 -1.01 4.62
CA GLN A 483 23.74 -1.46 4.65
C GLN A 483 23.88 -2.96 4.45
N THR A 484 22.99 -3.76 5.05
CA THR A 484 23.00 -5.23 4.86
C THR A 484 22.80 -5.62 3.39
N ILE A 485 21.95 -4.90 2.67
CA ILE A 485 21.71 -5.13 1.24
C ILE A 485 22.94 -4.76 0.41
N LEU A 486 23.59 -3.63 0.72
CA LEU A 486 24.83 -3.24 0.06
C LEU A 486 25.93 -4.28 0.27
N ASP A 487 26.11 -4.73 1.51
CA ASP A 487 27.12 -5.73 1.84
C ASP A 487 26.88 -7.07 1.12
N LEU A 488 25.62 -7.50 1.04
CA LEU A 488 25.21 -8.72 0.32
C LEU A 488 25.36 -8.58 -1.19
N SER A 489 25.34 -7.36 -1.73
CA SER A 489 25.46 -7.13 -3.17
C SER A 489 26.86 -7.35 -3.73
N GLN A 490 27.86 -7.54 -2.86
CA GLN A 490 29.28 -7.75 -3.24
C GLN A 490 29.82 -6.63 -4.15
N GLY A 491 29.31 -5.39 -3.98
CA GLY A 491 29.71 -4.24 -4.79
C GLY A 491 28.90 -4.05 -6.08
N ALA A 492 27.85 -4.83 -6.30
CA ALA A 492 26.97 -4.65 -7.46
C ALA A 492 26.02 -3.44 -7.30
N TYR A 493 25.84 -2.95 -6.07
CA TYR A 493 24.96 -1.80 -5.80
C TYR A 493 25.78 -0.63 -5.26
N GLU A 494 25.55 0.53 -5.88
CA GLU A 494 26.00 1.81 -5.37
C GLU A 494 24.89 2.42 -4.50
N GLN A 495 25.28 3.15 -3.45
CA GLN A 495 24.33 3.85 -2.60
C GLN A 495 23.62 4.98 -3.37
N ASN A 496 22.39 5.30 -3.00
CA ASN A 496 21.71 6.47 -3.52
C ASN A 496 22.43 7.76 -3.11
N ILE A 497 22.49 8.73 -4.02
CA ILE A 497 23.18 10.00 -3.79
C ILE A 497 22.52 10.71 -2.59
N GLY A 498 23.35 11.19 -1.68
CA GLY A 498 22.91 11.89 -0.46
C GLY A 498 23.06 11.06 0.83
N TYR A 499 23.49 9.78 0.71
CA TYR A 499 23.65 8.88 1.86
C TYR A 499 25.02 8.18 1.89
#